data_305488bde7c6d2887a464a3b424e40de
#
_entry.id   305488bde7c6d2887a464a3b424e40de
#
_cell.length_a   1.000
_cell.length_b   1.000
_cell.length_c   1.000
_cell.angle_alpha   90.00
_cell.angle_beta   90.00
_cell.angle_gamma   90.00
#
_symmetry.space_group_name_H-M   'P 1'
#
loop_
_entity.id
_entity.type
_entity.pdbx_description
1 polymer ?
#
loop_
_entity_poly.entity_id
_entity_poly.type
_entity_poly.pdbx_seq_one_letter_code
_entity_poly.pdbx_strand_id
1 'polypeptide(L)'
;MGTDLFHMETGDIGFVFPDVIHHYQVFGAGVNKAYYIQIQPSAVGVFFDKLQKYAPKYPIVKKQEQSVDLIRAVDALTHTPEAEQTVIEAYVQIILAKCLPDLSLVEKKNIGSTDIVYQVVSYLSAHFKEQVSLEKMAGDLGVSKYMLSRVFSGTFHRNFSQYLNDTRMNYAVCCLETTNDNILDISMESGFDSQRTFNRAFRDRYHMTPSEYRKSCRTF
;
A
#
# COMPACT_ATOMS: atom_id res chain seq x y z
N MET A 1 17.55 10.83 0.64
CA MET A 1 17.80 9.40 0.70
C MET A 1 17.35 8.81 -0.62
N GLY A 2 18.21 8.02 -1.24
CA GLY A 2 17.90 7.39 -2.50
C GLY A 2 16.77 6.39 -2.36
N THR A 3 16.06 6.19 -3.43
CA THR A 3 15.13 5.08 -3.60
C THR A 3 15.98 3.81 -3.62
N ASP A 4 16.08 3.12 -2.48
CA ASP A 4 16.76 1.83 -2.43
C ASP A 4 15.91 0.84 -3.25
N LEU A 5 16.53 0.23 -4.23
CA LEU A 5 15.90 -0.78 -5.07
C LEU A 5 16.29 -2.15 -4.56
N PHE A 6 15.30 -2.96 -4.21
CA PHE A 6 15.50 -4.33 -3.75
C PHE A 6 14.93 -5.30 -4.78
N HIS A 7 15.72 -6.29 -5.16
CA HIS A 7 15.31 -7.31 -6.11
C HIS A 7 14.76 -8.53 -5.38
N MET A 8 13.53 -8.94 -5.73
CA MET A 8 12.86 -10.14 -5.22
C MET A 8 12.72 -11.18 -6.33
N GLU A 9 12.88 -12.44 -5.97
CA GLU A 9 12.70 -13.60 -6.82
C GLU A 9 11.54 -14.48 -6.32
N THR A 10 11.16 -15.46 -7.09
CA THR A 10 10.09 -16.39 -6.71
C THR A 10 10.42 -17.12 -5.42
N GLY A 11 9.55 -16.95 -4.42
CA GLY A 11 9.67 -17.55 -3.10
C GLY A 11 10.34 -16.63 -2.05
N ASP A 12 10.81 -15.44 -2.41
CA ASP A 12 11.28 -14.45 -1.45
C ASP A 12 10.11 -13.83 -0.68
N ILE A 13 10.36 -13.42 0.56
CA ILE A 13 9.38 -12.73 1.41
C ILE A 13 9.88 -11.30 1.65
N GLY A 14 9.07 -10.31 1.27
CA GLY A 14 9.34 -8.90 1.53
C GLY A 14 8.55 -8.38 2.72
N PHE A 15 9.17 -7.54 3.55
CA PHE A 15 8.56 -6.90 4.70
C PHE A 15 8.48 -5.39 4.49
N VAL A 16 7.30 -4.85 4.58
CA VAL A 16 7.08 -3.39 4.63
C VAL A 16 6.65 -3.02 6.04
N PHE A 17 7.50 -2.28 6.72
CA PHE A 17 7.21 -1.80 8.06
C PHE A 17 6.30 -0.55 8.01
N PRO A 18 5.60 -0.22 9.12
CA PRO A 18 4.80 1.00 9.19
C PRO A 18 5.58 2.23 8.72
N ASP A 19 4.89 3.16 8.07
CA ASP A 19 5.44 4.44 7.58
C ASP A 19 6.57 4.34 6.55
N VAL A 20 6.78 3.17 5.95
CA VAL A 20 7.74 2.98 4.86
C VAL A 20 7.02 3.09 3.52
N ILE A 21 7.37 4.14 2.76
CA ILE A 21 6.88 4.29 1.38
C ILE A 21 7.56 3.25 0.52
N HIS A 22 6.75 2.49 -0.19
CA HIS A 22 7.24 1.41 -1.06
C HIS A 22 6.46 1.37 -2.37
N HIS A 23 7.12 0.85 -3.39
CA HIS A 23 6.54 0.60 -4.70
C HIS A 23 7.03 -0.75 -5.22
N TYR A 24 6.13 -1.50 -5.85
CA TYR A 24 6.49 -2.75 -6.50
C TYR A 24 6.46 -2.58 -8.02
N GLN A 25 7.49 -3.08 -8.67
CA GLN A 25 7.54 -3.14 -10.12
C GLN A 25 7.94 -4.56 -10.53
N VAL A 26 7.14 -5.15 -11.40
CA VAL A 26 7.43 -6.47 -11.96
C VAL A 26 8.20 -6.28 -13.28
N PHE A 27 9.34 -6.94 -13.38
CA PHE A 27 10.16 -6.97 -14.58
C PHE A 27 10.06 -8.38 -15.19
N GLY A 28 9.64 -8.47 -16.45
CA GLY A 28 9.60 -9.71 -17.20
C GLY A 28 8.25 -10.00 -17.85
N ALA A 29 8.26 -10.82 -18.90
CA ALA A 29 7.07 -11.33 -19.55
C ALA A 29 6.63 -12.62 -18.83
N GLY A 30 5.40 -12.65 -18.32
CA GLY A 30 4.81 -13.84 -17.69
C GLY A 30 3.77 -13.51 -16.64
N VAL A 31 3.03 -14.53 -16.20
CA VAL A 31 2.08 -14.40 -15.09
C VAL A 31 2.86 -14.45 -13.78
N ASN A 32 2.96 -13.30 -13.10
CA ASN A 32 3.55 -13.21 -11.78
C ASN A 32 2.42 -13.21 -10.75
N LYS A 33 2.54 -14.05 -9.72
CA LYS A 33 1.64 -14.07 -8.57
C LYS A 33 2.40 -13.57 -7.35
N ALA A 34 1.80 -12.63 -6.62
CA ALA A 34 2.28 -12.19 -5.32
C ALA A 34 1.12 -12.23 -4.33
N TYR A 35 1.40 -12.70 -3.12
CA TYR A 35 0.46 -12.58 -2.00
C TYR A 35 0.81 -11.35 -1.21
N TYR A 36 -0.15 -10.46 -1.00
CA TYR A 36 -0.02 -9.28 -0.17
C TYR A 36 -0.82 -9.51 1.11
N ILE A 37 -0.13 -9.48 2.23
CA ILE A 37 -0.76 -9.64 3.54
C ILE A 37 -0.64 -8.30 4.25
N GLN A 38 -1.76 -7.59 4.37
CA GLN A 38 -1.83 -6.35 5.12
C GLN A 38 -2.24 -6.67 6.55
N ILE A 39 -1.37 -6.30 7.49
CA ILE A 39 -1.50 -6.68 8.90
C ILE A 39 -1.97 -5.47 9.70
N GLN A 40 -3.06 -5.63 10.46
CA GLN A 40 -3.52 -4.62 11.40
C GLN A 40 -2.53 -4.45 12.57
N PRO A 41 -2.36 -3.24 13.11
CA PRO A 41 -1.47 -2.99 14.24
C PRO A 41 -1.78 -3.88 15.48
N SER A 42 -3.03 -4.25 15.70
CA SER A 42 -3.46 -5.16 16.77
C SER A 42 -2.89 -6.57 16.64
N ALA A 43 -2.67 -7.05 15.41
CA ALA A 43 -2.22 -8.41 15.15
C ALA A 43 -0.73 -8.63 15.41
N VAL A 44 0.07 -7.56 15.47
CA VAL A 44 1.53 -7.70 15.66
C VAL A 44 1.95 -7.91 17.13
N GLY A 45 1.03 -7.76 18.07
CA GLY A 45 1.24 -8.05 19.50
C GLY A 45 2.49 -7.37 20.07
N VAL A 46 3.34 -8.15 20.71
CA VAL A 46 4.58 -7.69 21.37
C VAL A 46 5.60 -7.04 20.43
N PHE A 47 5.45 -7.16 19.13
CA PHE A 47 6.34 -6.57 18.15
C PHE A 47 6.00 -5.12 17.80
N PHE A 48 4.85 -4.61 18.26
CA PHE A 48 4.34 -3.29 17.88
C PHE A 48 5.38 -2.17 18.03
N ASP A 49 5.92 -1.99 19.23
CA ASP A 49 6.90 -0.93 19.52
C ASP A 49 8.16 -1.06 18.66
N LYS A 50 8.60 -2.30 18.44
CA LYS A 50 9.78 -2.56 17.62
C LYS A 50 9.53 -2.19 16.15
N LEU A 51 8.36 -2.52 15.61
CA LEU A 51 7.98 -2.18 14.22
C LEU A 51 7.75 -0.68 14.05
N GLN A 52 7.30 0.02 15.09
CA GLN A 52 7.16 1.47 15.06
C GLN A 52 8.52 2.19 15.07
N LYS A 53 9.47 1.70 15.88
CA LYS A 53 10.75 2.37 16.11
C LYS A 53 11.81 2.04 15.08
N TYR A 54 11.79 0.85 14.47
CA TYR A 54 12.83 0.36 13.57
C TYR A 54 12.26 0.04 12.18
N ALA A 55 13.16 0.05 11.19
CA ALA A 55 12.93 -0.48 9.85
C ALA A 55 14.09 -1.38 9.42
N PRO A 56 13.85 -2.39 8.58
CA PRO A 56 14.94 -3.24 8.09
C PRO A 56 15.79 -2.46 7.08
N LYS A 57 17.11 -2.59 7.21
CA LYS A 57 18.05 -2.09 6.21
C LYS A 57 17.89 -2.81 4.87
N TYR A 58 17.61 -4.10 4.95
CA TYR A 58 17.28 -4.95 3.81
C TYR A 58 15.95 -5.67 4.11
N PRO A 59 14.87 -5.33 3.41
CA PRO A 59 13.52 -5.76 3.79
C PRO A 59 13.11 -7.11 3.19
N ILE A 60 14.04 -7.92 2.70
CA ILE A 60 13.75 -9.18 2.01
C ILE A 60 14.44 -10.33 2.74
N VAL A 61 13.68 -11.37 3.02
CA VAL A 61 14.18 -12.68 3.43
C VAL A 61 14.21 -13.57 2.21
N LYS A 62 15.40 -13.93 1.78
CA LYS A 62 15.61 -14.75 0.59
C LYS A 62 15.09 -16.19 0.84
N LYS A 63 14.59 -16.83 -0.21
CA LYS A 63 14.02 -18.18 -0.15
C LYS A 63 14.95 -19.18 0.56
N GLN A 64 16.24 -19.15 0.26
CA GLN A 64 17.24 -20.04 0.85
C GLN A 64 17.55 -19.76 2.33
N GLU A 65 17.16 -18.59 2.84
CA GLU A 65 17.36 -18.17 4.23
C GLU A 65 16.14 -18.50 5.12
N GLN A 66 15.04 -18.93 4.51
CA GLN A 66 13.79 -19.19 5.21
C GLN A 66 13.84 -20.50 5.97
N SER A 67 13.49 -20.46 7.24
CA SER A 67 13.31 -21.67 8.04
C SER A 67 12.04 -22.43 7.63
N VAL A 68 12.02 -23.74 7.86
CA VAL A 68 10.83 -24.58 7.60
C VAL A 68 9.60 -24.08 8.34
N ASP A 69 9.79 -23.60 9.57
CA ASP A 69 8.68 -23.05 10.38
C ASP A 69 8.11 -21.76 9.79
N LEU A 70 8.99 -20.89 9.22
CA LEU A 70 8.55 -19.68 8.54
C LEU A 70 7.70 -20.03 7.32
N ILE A 71 8.18 -20.95 6.48
CA ILE A 71 7.44 -21.39 5.28
C ILE A 71 6.07 -21.96 5.67
N ARG A 72 6.01 -22.81 6.70
CA ARG A 72 4.76 -23.38 7.20
C ARG A 72 3.81 -22.32 7.75
N ALA A 73 4.31 -21.33 8.47
CA ALA A 73 3.49 -20.26 9.02
C ALA A 73 2.92 -19.36 7.94
N VAL A 74 3.71 -19.04 6.90
CA VAL A 74 3.23 -18.27 5.74
C VAL A 74 2.19 -19.06 4.95
N ASP A 75 2.44 -20.34 4.68
CA ASP A 75 1.48 -21.20 3.98
C ASP A 75 0.17 -21.32 4.75
N ALA A 76 0.23 -21.60 6.05
CA ALA A 76 -0.94 -21.69 6.91
C ALA A 76 -1.72 -20.37 6.95
N LEU A 77 -1.04 -19.22 7.05
CA LEU A 77 -1.68 -17.91 7.06
C LEU A 77 -2.45 -17.65 5.75
N THR A 78 -1.89 -18.03 4.60
CA THR A 78 -2.56 -17.82 3.29
C THR A 78 -3.80 -18.70 3.09
N HIS A 79 -3.96 -19.76 3.88
CA HIS A 79 -5.10 -20.66 3.83
C HIS A 79 -6.08 -20.49 5.01
N THR A 80 -5.76 -19.60 5.97
CA THR A 80 -6.63 -19.33 7.12
C THR A 80 -7.79 -18.42 6.73
N PRO A 81 -9.05 -18.80 7.01
CA PRO A 81 -10.21 -17.95 6.75
C PRO A 81 -10.13 -16.63 7.51
N GLU A 82 -10.59 -15.54 6.89
CA GLU A 82 -10.60 -14.19 7.52
C GLU A 82 -11.38 -14.14 8.85
N ALA A 83 -12.36 -15.02 9.02
CA ALA A 83 -13.14 -15.12 10.25
C ALA A 83 -12.32 -15.63 11.45
N GLU A 84 -11.17 -16.27 11.22
CA GLU A 84 -10.32 -16.83 12.27
C GLU A 84 -9.23 -15.85 12.74
N GLN A 85 -9.66 -14.65 13.15
CA GLN A 85 -8.77 -13.54 13.49
C GLN A 85 -7.67 -13.89 14.47
N THR A 86 -7.97 -14.66 15.54
CA THR A 86 -6.99 -15.06 16.54
C THR A 86 -5.91 -15.99 15.96
N VAL A 87 -6.28 -16.87 15.01
CA VAL A 87 -5.36 -17.77 14.33
C VAL A 87 -4.44 -16.98 13.40
N ILE A 88 -5.02 -16.02 12.65
CA ILE A 88 -4.28 -15.07 11.80
C ILE A 88 -3.24 -14.32 12.63
N GLU A 89 -3.64 -13.74 13.76
CA GLU A 89 -2.74 -13.02 14.67
C GLU A 89 -1.61 -13.89 15.18
N ALA A 90 -1.89 -15.15 15.52
CA ALA A 90 -0.86 -16.10 15.96
C ALA A 90 0.17 -16.39 14.85
N TYR A 91 -0.28 -16.65 13.62
CA TYR A 91 0.64 -16.84 12.49
C TYR A 91 1.46 -15.61 12.17
N VAL A 92 0.86 -14.43 12.21
CA VAL A 92 1.57 -13.14 12.05
C VAL A 92 2.69 -13.02 13.08
N GLN A 93 2.42 -13.30 14.34
CA GLN A 93 3.43 -13.21 15.40
C GLN A 93 4.54 -14.27 15.22
N ILE A 94 4.22 -15.49 14.78
CA ILE A 94 5.22 -16.52 14.45
C ILE A 94 6.12 -16.03 13.31
N ILE A 95 5.54 -15.50 12.23
CA ILE A 95 6.30 -14.97 11.09
C ILE A 95 7.24 -13.85 11.55
N LEU A 96 6.74 -12.90 12.33
CA LEU A 96 7.56 -11.80 12.87
C LEU A 96 8.67 -12.32 13.79
N ALA A 97 8.38 -13.29 14.66
CA ALA A 97 9.38 -13.89 15.55
C ALA A 97 10.50 -14.62 14.80
N LYS A 98 10.17 -15.22 13.65
CA LYS A 98 11.16 -15.95 12.82
C LYS A 98 11.97 -15.03 11.90
N CYS A 99 11.40 -13.90 11.44
CA CYS A 99 12.06 -13.02 10.49
C CYS A 99 12.84 -11.87 11.15
N LEU A 100 12.30 -11.28 12.22
CA LEU A 100 12.90 -10.09 12.83
C LEU A 100 14.33 -10.27 13.35
N PRO A 101 14.74 -11.44 13.88
CA PRO A 101 16.12 -11.67 14.30
C PRO A 101 17.12 -11.61 13.13
N ASP A 102 16.71 -12.04 11.93
CA ASP A 102 17.56 -12.12 10.75
C ASP A 102 17.59 -10.81 9.97
N LEU A 103 16.64 -9.90 10.22
CA LEU A 103 16.60 -8.58 9.61
C LEU A 103 17.51 -7.61 10.36
N SER A 104 18.50 -7.03 9.66
CA SER A 104 19.31 -5.94 10.17
C SER A 104 18.44 -4.69 10.35
N LEU A 105 17.96 -4.46 11.56
CA LEU A 105 17.09 -3.35 11.89
C LEU A 105 17.90 -2.08 12.18
N VAL A 106 17.47 -0.96 11.62
CA VAL A 106 17.99 0.37 11.89
C VAL A 106 16.90 1.23 12.50
N GLU A 107 17.25 2.09 13.45
CA GLU A 107 16.30 3.02 14.03
C GLU A 107 15.77 3.96 12.93
N LYS A 108 14.46 4.08 12.82
CA LYS A 108 13.82 5.06 11.94
C LYS A 108 14.25 6.44 12.41
N LYS A 109 15.30 6.99 11.85
CA LYS A 109 15.60 8.42 12.02
C LYS A 109 14.36 9.12 11.50
N ASN A 110 13.76 10.00 12.28
CA ASN A 110 12.57 10.81 11.93
C ASN A 110 12.40 11.01 10.39
N ILE A 111 12.09 9.93 9.68
CA ILE A 111 11.95 9.90 8.22
C ILE A 111 10.71 10.70 7.83
N GLY A 112 9.80 10.91 8.80
CA GLY A 112 8.51 11.50 8.54
C GLY A 112 8.46 13.01 8.41
N SER A 113 9.39 13.79 8.98
CA SER A 113 9.20 15.25 9.02
C SER A 113 9.97 16.04 7.97
N THR A 114 11.00 15.46 7.34
CA THR A 114 11.87 16.17 6.37
C THR A 114 11.86 15.55 4.97
N ASP A 115 11.35 14.32 4.80
CA ASP A 115 11.25 13.71 3.48
C ASP A 115 9.98 14.20 2.78
N ILE A 116 10.17 15.00 1.74
CA ILE A 116 9.07 15.55 0.94
C ILE A 116 8.19 14.46 0.31
N VAL A 117 8.72 13.28 0.01
CA VAL A 117 7.96 12.16 -0.54
C VAL A 117 6.97 11.64 0.50
N TYR A 118 7.44 11.47 1.75
CA TYR A 118 6.57 11.09 2.87
C TYR A 118 5.48 12.14 3.13
N GLN A 119 5.85 13.43 3.16
CA GLN A 119 4.89 14.53 3.37
C GLN A 119 3.81 14.53 2.28
N VAL A 120 4.19 14.32 1.02
CA VAL A 120 3.26 14.24 -0.12
C VAL A 120 2.29 13.07 0.03
N VAL A 121 2.79 11.87 0.35
CA VAL A 121 1.94 10.69 0.51
C VAL A 121 1.00 10.85 1.70
N SER A 122 1.51 11.29 2.85
CA SER A 122 0.71 11.54 4.05
C SER A 122 -0.36 12.60 3.82
N TYR A 123 -0.01 13.70 3.16
CA TYR A 123 -0.96 14.75 2.82
C TYR A 123 -2.08 14.22 1.91
N LEU A 124 -1.73 13.52 0.84
CA LEU A 124 -2.73 12.98 -0.09
C LEU A 124 -3.59 11.90 0.57
N SER A 125 -3.02 11.05 1.40
CA SER A 125 -3.79 10.04 2.15
C SER A 125 -4.83 10.67 3.09
N ALA A 126 -4.51 11.82 3.68
CA ALA A 126 -5.43 12.54 4.56
C ALA A 126 -6.49 13.37 3.79
N HIS A 127 -6.13 13.90 2.62
CA HIS A 127 -6.93 14.93 1.92
C HIS A 127 -7.45 14.53 0.54
N PHE A 128 -7.24 13.30 0.06
CA PHE A 128 -7.61 12.91 -1.32
C PHE A 128 -9.10 13.06 -1.63
N LYS A 129 -9.95 13.00 -0.61
CA LYS A 129 -11.41 13.19 -0.74
C LYS A 129 -11.82 14.64 -0.97
N GLU A 130 -10.93 15.58 -0.62
CA GLU A 130 -11.18 17.01 -0.74
C GLU A 130 -10.79 17.53 -2.12
N GLN A 131 -11.14 18.80 -2.36
CA GLN A 131 -10.64 19.57 -3.51
C GLN A 131 -9.19 19.98 -3.26
N VAL A 132 -8.26 19.15 -3.73
CA VAL A 132 -6.82 19.37 -3.59
C VAL A 132 -6.23 19.80 -4.93
N SER A 133 -5.46 20.89 -4.90
CA SER A 133 -4.62 21.30 -6.02
C SER A 133 -3.14 21.19 -5.66
N LEU A 134 -2.27 21.14 -6.67
CA LEU A 134 -0.82 21.14 -6.45
C LEU A 134 -0.36 22.42 -5.74
N GLU A 135 -1.03 23.56 -6.01
CA GLU A 135 -0.80 24.85 -5.38
C GLU A 135 -1.15 24.83 -3.90
N LYS A 136 -2.35 24.30 -3.56
CA LYS A 136 -2.80 24.19 -2.17
C LYS A 136 -1.83 23.30 -1.39
N MET A 137 -1.50 22.13 -1.93
CA MET A 137 -0.56 21.22 -1.28
C MET A 137 0.83 21.83 -1.10
N ALA A 138 1.34 22.57 -2.08
CA ALA A 138 2.62 23.27 -1.97
C ALA A 138 2.62 24.30 -0.84
N GLY A 139 1.54 25.08 -0.71
CA GLY A 139 1.35 26.03 0.38
C GLY A 139 1.29 25.36 1.75
N ASP A 140 0.50 24.30 1.88
CA ASP A 140 0.29 23.57 3.15
C ASP A 140 1.58 22.87 3.61
N LEU A 141 2.39 22.37 2.68
CA LEU A 141 3.66 21.71 2.99
C LEU A 141 4.87 22.68 3.07
N GLY A 142 4.67 23.98 2.78
CA GLY A 142 5.73 24.98 2.83
C GLY A 142 6.83 24.77 1.77
N VAL A 143 6.49 24.18 0.61
CA VAL A 143 7.43 23.89 -0.47
C VAL A 143 7.01 24.52 -1.78
N SER A 144 7.94 24.59 -2.76
CA SER A 144 7.59 25.11 -4.07
C SER A 144 6.80 24.10 -4.89
N LYS A 145 5.85 24.59 -5.69
CA LYS A 145 5.12 23.78 -6.69
C LYS A 145 6.07 23.01 -7.64
N TYR A 146 7.19 23.62 -7.99
CA TYR A 146 8.21 22.99 -8.83
C TYR A 146 8.84 21.77 -8.15
N MET A 147 9.14 21.87 -6.85
CA MET A 147 9.65 20.74 -6.06
C MET A 147 8.63 19.59 -6.05
N LEU A 148 7.36 19.87 -5.78
CA LEU A 148 6.32 18.84 -5.82
C LEU A 148 6.17 18.19 -7.21
N SER A 149 6.16 19.00 -8.27
CA SER A 149 6.09 18.49 -9.64
C SER A 149 7.25 17.53 -9.96
N ARG A 150 8.46 17.82 -9.46
CA ARG A 150 9.61 16.91 -9.59
C ARG A 150 9.47 15.64 -8.77
N VAL A 151 8.88 15.70 -7.57
CA VAL A 151 8.57 14.52 -6.78
C VAL A 151 7.60 13.62 -7.53
N PHE A 152 6.50 14.18 -8.06
CA PHE A 152 5.54 13.40 -8.83
C PHE A 152 6.14 12.76 -10.08
N SER A 153 6.87 13.52 -10.88
CA SER A 153 7.46 12.99 -12.11
C SER A 153 8.67 12.08 -11.87
N GLY A 154 9.52 12.41 -10.90
CA GLY A 154 10.78 11.70 -10.66
C GLY A 154 10.62 10.47 -9.76
N THR A 155 9.75 10.54 -8.74
CA THR A 155 9.60 9.43 -7.78
C THR A 155 8.39 8.56 -8.11
N PHE A 156 7.24 9.18 -8.40
CA PHE A 156 6.02 8.41 -8.67
C PHE A 156 5.80 8.11 -10.16
N HIS A 157 6.59 8.69 -11.06
CA HIS A 157 6.46 8.58 -12.52
C HIS A 157 5.03 8.90 -13.00
N ARG A 158 4.39 9.86 -12.32
CA ARG A 158 3.02 10.34 -12.54
C ARG A 158 2.99 11.85 -12.40
N ASN A 159 2.02 12.52 -12.99
CA ASN A 159 1.72 13.88 -12.57
C ASN A 159 0.78 13.88 -11.35
N PHE A 160 0.65 15.04 -10.70
CA PHE A 160 -0.19 15.20 -9.51
C PHE A 160 -1.63 14.70 -9.72
N SER A 161 -2.27 15.10 -10.81
CA SER A 161 -3.66 14.73 -11.09
C SER A 161 -3.83 13.23 -11.32
N GLN A 162 -2.86 12.60 -11.99
CA GLN A 162 -2.85 11.15 -12.15
C GLN A 162 -2.72 10.44 -10.81
N TYR A 163 -1.77 10.87 -9.98
CA TYR A 163 -1.56 10.25 -8.67
C TYR A 163 -2.79 10.41 -7.75
N LEU A 164 -3.37 11.60 -7.70
CA LEU A 164 -4.59 11.86 -6.93
C LEU A 164 -5.76 11.01 -7.43
N ASN A 165 -5.94 10.91 -8.75
CA ASN A 165 -6.99 10.06 -9.32
C ASN A 165 -6.75 8.57 -9.03
N ASP A 166 -5.49 8.10 -9.07
CA ASP A 166 -5.15 6.73 -8.70
C ASP A 166 -5.48 6.44 -7.22
N THR A 167 -5.18 7.38 -6.33
CA THR A 167 -5.51 7.26 -4.89
C THR A 167 -7.03 7.20 -4.67
N ARG A 168 -7.78 8.10 -5.31
CA ARG A 168 -9.25 8.12 -5.26
C ARG A 168 -9.86 6.84 -5.81
N MET A 169 -9.32 6.35 -6.92
CA MET A 169 -9.78 5.13 -7.57
C MET A 169 -9.55 3.90 -6.70
N ASN A 170 -8.39 3.79 -6.06
CA ASN A 170 -8.09 2.68 -5.16
C ASN A 170 -9.07 2.64 -3.96
N TYR A 171 -9.40 3.81 -3.39
CA TYR A 171 -10.42 3.90 -2.35
C TYR A 171 -11.80 3.48 -2.87
N ALA A 172 -12.20 3.96 -4.05
CA ALA A 172 -13.49 3.60 -4.65
C ALA A 172 -13.61 2.10 -4.91
N VAL A 173 -12.55 1.46 -5.37
CA VAL A 173 -12.48 0.01 -5.59
C VAL A 173 -12.67 -0.74 -4.28
N CYS A 174 -11.97 -0.34 -3.23
CA CYS A 174 -12.15 -0.91 -1.90
C CYS A 174 -13.63 -0.83 -1.44
N CYS A 175 -14.28 0.34 -1.62
CA CYS A 175 -15.71 0.49 -1.29
C CYS A 175 -16.62 -0.40 -2.17
N LEU A 176 -16.31 -0.54 -3.46
CA LEU A 176 -17.06 -1.42 -4.36
C LEU A 176 -17.01 -2.89 -3.92
N GLU A 177 -15.87 -3.33 -3.41
CA GLU A 177 -15.63 -4.70 -2.95
C GLU A 177 -16.24 -4.97 -1.57
N THR A 178 -16.14 -4.00 -0.65
CA THR A 178 -16.42 -4.22 0.77
C THR A 178 -17.78 -3.68 1.24
N THR A 179 -18.43 -2.78 0.48
CA THR A 179 -19.69 -2.15 0.89
C THR A 179 -20.83 -2.39 -0.10
N ASN A 180 -22.08 -2.06 0.34
CA ASN A 180 -23.28 -2.05 -0.50
C ASN A 180 -23.68 -0.65 -0.95
N ASP A 181 -22.87 0.36 -0.68
CA ASP A 181 -23.18 1.75 -0.98
C ASP A 181 -23.44 1.95 -2.48
N ASN A 182 -24.30 2.89 -2.83
CA ASN A 182 -24.60 3.12 -4.23
C ASN A 182 -23.37 3.73 -4.96
N ILE A 183 -23.32 3.57 -6.28
CA ILE A 183 -22.17 4.02 -7.08
C ILE A 183 -21.98 5.53 -7.04
N LEU A 184 -23.07 6.29 -6.91
CA LEU A 184 -23.00 7.76 -6.78
C LEU A 184 -22.30 8.15 -5.48
N ASP A 185 -22.72 7.57 -4.35
CA ASP A 185 -22.14 7.88 -3.04
C ASP A 185 -20.66 7.50 -3.01
N ILE A 186 -20.31 6.30 -3.48
CA ILE A 186 -18.89 5.89 -3.60
C ILE A 186 -18.10 6.89 -4.43
N SER A 187 -18.64 7.35 -5.57
CA SER A 187 -17.93 8.31 -6.42
C SER A 187 -17.66 9.63 -5.71
N MET A 188 -18.65 10.14 -4.98
CA MET A 188 -18.54 11.41 -4.25
C MET A 188 -17.62 11.28 -3.03
N GLU A 189 -17.77 10.22 -2.24
CA GLU A 189 -16.92 9.95 -1.08
C GLU A 189 -15.46 9.65 -1.44
N SER A 190 -15.22 9.18 -2.67
CA SER A 190 -13.86 9.01 -3.19
C SER A 190 -13.23 10.33 -3.66
N GLY A 191 -13.96 11.45 -3.61
CA GLY A 191 -13.47 12.78 -3.96
C GLY A 191 -13.55 13.13 -5.44
N PHE A 192 -14.31 12.37 -6.25
CA PHE A 192 -14.55 12.75 -7.66
C PHE A 192 -15.59 13.86 -7.73
N ASP A 193 -15.39 14.82 -8.63
CA ASP A 193 -16.28 15.97 -8.80
C ASP A 193 -17.67 15.59 -9.32
N SER A 194 -17.78 14.45 -9.99
CA SER A 194 -19.05 13.92 -10.49
C SER A 194 -18.93 12.40 -10.77
N GLN A 195 -20.09 11.73 -10.70
CA GLN A 195 -20.19 10.31 -11.10
C GLN A 195 -19.77 10.10 -12.58
N ARG A 196 -20.00 11.10 -13.45
CA ARG A 196 -19.57 11.04 -14.86
C ARG A 196 -18.05 10.97 -14.98
N THR A 197 -17.34 11.81 -14.24
CA THR A 197 -15.86 11.83 -14.21
C THR A 197 -15.33 10.52 -13.64
N PHE A 198 -15.91 10.05 -12.55
CA PHE A 198 -15.59 8.74 -11.95
C PHE A 198 -15.78 7.59 -12.94
N ASN A 199 -16.97 7.47 -13.54
CA ASN A 199 -17.28 6.36 -14.45
C ASN A 199 -16.34 6.34 -15.66
N ARG A 200 -15.96 7.51 -16.20
CA ARG A 200 -14.98 7.59 -17.29
C ARG A 200 -13.62 7.09 -16.83
N ALA A 201 -13.09 7.63 -15.73
CA ALA A 201 -11.79 7.22 -15.19
C ALA A 201 -11.76 5.72 -14.83
N PHE A 202 -12.87 5.21 -14.29
CA PHE A 202 -13.01 3.81 -13.94
C PHE A 202 -12.96 2.91 -15.19
N ARG A 203 -13.73 3.26 -16.23
CA ARG A 203 -13.75 2.51 -17.49
C ARG A 203 -12.39 2.54 -18.21
N ASP A 204 -11.72 3.69 -18.20
CA ASP A 204 -10.39 3.83 -18.80
C ASP A 204 -9.36 2.90 -18.13
N ARG A 205 -9.51 2.65 -16.82
CA ARG A 205 -8.58 1.82 -16.04
C ARG A 205 -8.94 0.33 -16.01
N TYR A 206 -10.23 0.01 -15.87
CA TYR A 206 -10.69 -1.37 -15.65
C TYR A 206 -11.44 -1.96 -16.86
N HIS A 207 -11.65 -1.20 -17.94
CA HIS A 207 -12.35 -1.60 -19.17
C HIS A 207 -13.79 -2.10 -18.93
N MET A 208 -14.37 -1.74 -17.78
CA MET A 208 -15.75 -2.06 -17.40
C MET A 208 -16.34 -0.95 -16.52
N THR A 209 -17.64 -0.99 -16.30
CA THR A 209 -18.30 -0.05 -15.39
C THR A 209 -18.10 -0.45 -13.92
N PRO A 210 -18.21 0.51 -12.96
CA PRO A 210 -18.18 0.19 -11.52
C PRO A 210 -19.21 -0.86 -11.10
N SER A 211 -20.40 -0.84 -11.71
CA SER A 211 -21.46 -1.83 -11.42
C SER A 211 -21.12 -3.22 -11.91
N GLU A 212 -20.51 -3.34 -13.10
CA GLU A 212 -20.03 -4.62 -13.64
C GLU A 212 -18.88 -5.15 -12.78
N TYR A 213 -17.95 -4.28 -12.38
CA TYR A 213 -16.84 -4.63 -11.49
C TYR A 213 -17.36 -5.20 -10.15
N ARG A 214 -18.29 -4.50 -9.48
CA ARG A 214 -18.90 -4.97 -8.24
C ARG A 214 -19.56 -6.35 -8.40
N LYS A 215 -20.25 -6.58 -9.50
CA LYS A 215 -20.87 -7.89 -9.77
C LYS A 215 -19.80 -8.97 -9.91
N SER A 216 -18.72 -8.72 -10.65
CA SER A 216 -17.66 -9.70 -10.86
C SER A 216 -16.95 -10.10 -9.56
N CYS A 217 -16.74 -9.16 -8.61
CA CYS A 217 -16.13 -9.46 -7.31
C CYS A 217 -17.02 -10.26 -6.36
N ARG A 218 -18.34 -10.29 -6.57
CA ARG A 218 -19.33 -10.95 -5.70
C ARG A 218 -19.84 -12.30 -6.21
N THR A 219 -19.35 -12.75 -7.33
CA THR A 219 -19.79 -14.01 -7.97
C THR A 219 -18.96 -15.22 -7.51
N PHE A 220 -18.18 -15.07 -6.39
CA PHE A 220 -17.40 -16.15 -5.78
C PHE A 220 -17.84 -16.41 -4.35
#